data_4c8b14b7138db93a2861d2d041ad5587
#
_entry.id   4c8b14b7138db93a2861d2d041ad5587
#
_cell.length_a   1.000
_cell.length_b   1.000
_cell.length_c   1.000
_cell.angle_alpha   90.00
_cell.angle_beta   90.00
_cell.angle_gamma   90.00
#
_symmetry.space_group_name_H-M   'P 1'
#
loop_
_entity.id
_entity.type
_entity.pdbx_description
1 polymer ?
#
loop_
_entity_poly.entity_id
_entity_poly.type
_entity_poly.pdbx_seq_one_letter_code
_entity_poly.pdbx_strand_id
1 'polypeptide(L)'
;MPAAEDSADRDLLTHAVREAGAIAEAAFGTKPKTWEKSKGNPVTETDLAVNARLHELLLDARPGYGWLSEESADDPDRLTKARVLVIDPIDGTLAFIKHKPEFTVCAAVTDHGRPVAAAIFNPITDEMFSAARGAGAALNGKPIKVSATSELEGSRMLVAKDVIGHPAWPRQWPPMTVGSRASIAYRMALVACAQFDSMMSLSSKHEWDIVAGDLIVREAGGRVTNHAGKDLVYNQPVPHLRSVICAGPAIHEAILERTRDIKLP
;
A
#
# COMPACT_ATOMS: atom_id res chain seq x y z
N MET A 1 -22.91 -7.77 5.73
CA MET A 1 -21.95 -8.85 6.01
C MET A 1 -20.95 -8.88 4.88
N PRO A 2 -19.65 -9.09 5.12
CA PRO A 2 -18.68 -9.27 4.04
C PRO A 2 -19.10 -10.45 3.17
N ALA A 3 -18.81 -10.38 1.86
CA ALA A 3 -19.00 -11.53 1.00
C ALA A 3 -18.07 -12.66 1.47
N ALA A 4 -18.57 -13.90 1.53
CA ALA A 4 -17.76 -15.04 1.97
C ALA A 4 -16.48 -15.19 1.11
N GLU A 5 -16.58 -14.84 -0.17
CA GLU A 5 -15.47 -14.85 -1.11
C GLU A 5 -14.38 -13.82 -0.76
N ASP A 6 -14.77 -12.58 -0.37
CA ASP A 6 -13.81 -11.55 0.02
C ASP A 6 -13.02 -11.94 1.28
N SER A 7 -13.67 -12.62 2.22
CA SER A 7 -13.03 -13.17 3.42
C SER A 7 -12.09 -14.34 3.08
N ALA A 8 -12.50 -15.22 2.18
CA ALA A 8 -11.67 -16.34 1.71
C ALA A 8 -10.44 -15.82 0.92
N ASP A 9 -10.61 -14.74 0.14
CA ASP A 9 -9.51 -14.11 -0.57
C ASP A 9 -8.53 -13.45 0.43
N ARG A 10 -9.03 -12.74 1.47
CA ARG A 10 -8.15 -12.20 2.54
C ARG A 10 -7.31 -13.29 3.19
N ASP A 11 -7.91 -14.42 3.53
CA ASP A 11 -7.21 -15.52 4.20
C ASP A 11 -6.17 -16.16 3.29
N LEU A 12 -6.49 -16.32 1.99
CA LEU A 12 -5.54 -16.76 0.96
C LEU A 12 -4.39 -15.77 0.80
N LEU A 13 -4.66 -14.46 0.67
CA LEU A 13 -3.65 -13.43 0.56
C LEU A 13 -2.73 -13.41 1.79
N THR A 14 -3.32 -13.50 2.99
CA THR A 14 -2.55 -13.53 4.26
C THR A 14 -1.59 -14.72 4.32
N HIS A 15 -2.04 -15.89 3.87
CA HIS A 15 -1.18 -17.07 3.76
C HIS A 15 -0.08 -16.85 2.72
N ALA A 16 -0.43 -16.40 1.52
CA ALA A 16 0.51 -16.24 0.41
C ALA A 16 1.61 -15.20 0.71
N VAL A 17 1.27 -14.02 1.26
CA VAL A 17 2.27 -12.99 1.59
C VAL A 17 3.19 -13.43 2.74
N ARG A 18 2.72 -14.27 3.66
CA ARG A 18 3.56 -14.84 4.72
C ARG A 18 4.56 -15.84 4.15
N GLU A 19 4.10 -16.78 3.32
CA GLU A 19 4.96 -17.77 2.64
C GLU A 19 6.02 -17.09 1.77
N ALA A 20 5.60 -16.13 0.95
CA ALA A 20 6.52 -15.38 0.09
C ALA A 20 7.44 -14.44 0.89
N GLY A 21 6.93 -13.87 2.00
CA GLY A 21 7.70 -13.02 2.90
C GLY A 21 8.87 -13.76 3.58
N ALA A 22 8.74 -15.06 3.84
CA ALA A 22 9.82 -15.87 4.36
C ALA A 22 11.04 -15.92 3.41
N ILE A 23 10.81 -15.81 2.10
CA ILE A 23 11.89 -15.71 1.09
C ILE A 23 12.64 -14.39 1.27
N ALA A 24 11.89 -13.27 1.43
CA ALA A 24 12.48 -11.96 1.66
C ALA A 24 13.21 -11.89 3.00
N GLU A 25 12.65 -12.48 4.07
CA GLU A 25 13.29 -12.58 5.39
C GLU A 25 14.62 -13.33 5.31
N ALA A 26 14.64 -14.51 4.69
CA ALA A 26 15.85 -15.32 4.53
C ALA A 26 16.95 -14.61 3.72
N ALA A 27 16.59 -13.77 2.78
CA ALA A 27 17.51 -12.98 1.96
C ALA A 27 17.92 -11.65 2.63
N PHE A 28 17.20 -11.20 3.67
CA PHE A 28 17.48 -9.94 4.35
C PHE A 28 18.84 -9.98 5.06
N GLY A 29 19.63 -8.93 4.89
CA GLY A 29 21.01 -8.88 5.43
C GLY A 29 22.05 -9.53 4.51
N THR A 30 21.64 -10.18 3.43
CA THR A 30 22.54 -10.71 2.40
C THR A 30 22.82 -9.64 1.31
N LYS A 31 23.53 -10.04 0.25
CA LYS A 31 23.77 -9.21 -0.93
C LYS A 31 23.14 -9.86 -2.17
N PRO A 32 21.81 -9.79 -2.32
CA PRO A 32 21.15 -10.38 -3.47
C PRO A 32 21.61 -9.69 -4.76
N LYS A 33 21.59 -10.42 -5.86
CA LYS A 33 21.86 -9.85 -7.17
C LYS A 33 20.83 -8.79 -7.49
N THR A 34 21.30 -7.62 -7.94
CA THR A 34 20.48 -6.41 -8.13
C THR A 34 20.64 -5.87 -9.54
N TRP A 35 19.55 -5.41 -10.16
CA TRP A 35 19.52 -4.70 -11.43
C TRP A 35 18.75 -3.38 -11.29
N GLU A 36 18.88 -2.50 -12.28
CA GLU A 36 18.02 -1.33 -12.40
C GLU A 36 17.00 -1.54 -13.53
N LYS A 37 15.70 -1.47 -13.22
CA LYS A 37 14.62 -1.40 -14.23
C LYS A 37 14.62 -0.07 -14.97
N SER A 38 14.94 0.99 -14.22
CA SER A 38 15.17 2.37 -14.69
C SER A 38 16.00 3.10 -13.66
N LYS A 39 16.51 4.30 -13.98
CA LYS A 39 17.34 5.08 -13.06
C LYS A 39 16.67 5.28 -11.69
N GLY A 40 17.28 4.70 -10.66
CA GLY A 40 16.80 4.79 -9.27
C GLY A 40 15.63 3.84 -8.92
N ASN A 41 15.29 2.90 -9.81
CA ASN A 41 14.30 1.86 -9.55
C ASN A 41 14.96 0.47 -9.61
N PRO A 42 15.61 0.01 -8.53
CA PRO A 42 16.25 -1.29 -8.47
C PRO A 42 15.25 -2.43 -8.33
N VAL A 43 15.63 -3.61 -8.80
CA VAL A 43 14.99 -4.89 -8.54
C VAL A 43 16.07 -5.89 -8.12
N THR A 44 15.73 -6.83 -7.24
CA THR A 44 16.64 -7.91 -6.82
C THR A 44 16.13 -9.28 -7.25
N GLU A 45 17.00 -10.29 -7.24
CA GLU A 45 16.58 -11.67 -7.43
C GLU A 45 15.55 -12.12 -6.39
N THR A 46 15.53 -11.47 -5.22
CA THR A 46 14.55 -11.73 -4.16
C THR A 46 13.17 -11.23 -4.54
N ASP A 47 13.05 -10.04 -5.15
CA ASP A 47 11.76 -9.53 -5.68
C ASP A 47 11.15 -10.53 -6.67
N LEU A 48 11.98 -11.07 -7.58
CA LEU A 48 11.54 -12.05 -8.58
C LEU A 48 11.12 -13.38 -7.94
N ALA A 49 11.86 -13.85 -6.93
CA ALA A 49 11.53 -15.09 -6.22
C ALA A 49 10.23 -14.96 -5.40
N VAL A 50 10.03 -13.83 -4.72
CA VAL A 50 8.80 -13.49 -4.00
C VAL A 50 7.63 -13.41 -4.98
N ASN A 51 7.80 -12.73 -6.12
CA ASN A 51 6.78 -12.63 -7.17
C ASN A 51 6.38 -14.02 -7.71
N ALA A 52 7.36 -14.88 -8.01
CA ALA A 52 7.09 -16.23 -8.51
C ALA A 52 6.31 -17.07 -7.50
N ARG A 53 6.64 -16.97 -6.20
CA ARG A 53 5.93 -17.69 -5.15
C ARG A 53 4.49 -17.20 -4.97
N LEU A 54 4.28 -15.88 -4.99
CA LEU A 54 2.92 -15.28 -4.94
C LEU A 54 2.10 -15.71 -6.15
N HIS A 55 2.68 -15.69 -7.35
CA HIS A 55 2.02 -16.11 -8.58
C HIS A 55 1.54 -17.58 -8.48
N GLU A 56 2.44 -18.49 -8.08
CA GLU A 56 2.12 -19.91 -7.86
C GLU A 56 0.93 -20.06 -6.89
N LEU A 57 1.05 -19.53 -5.68
CA LEU A 57 0.05 -19.72 -4.63
C LEU A 57 -1.31 -19.10 -4.98
N LEU A 58 -1.33 -17.93 -5.59
CA LEU A 58 -2.54 -17.17 -5.78
C LEU A 58 -3.29 -17.56 -7.06
N LEU A 59 -2.60 -17.76 -8.18
CA LEU A 59 -3.25 -18.15 -9.43
C LEU A 59 -3.66 -19.62 -9.45
N ASP A 60 -2.92 -20.50 -8.78
CA ASP A 60 -3.37 -21.90 -8.62
C ASP A 60 -4.70 -21.99 -7.83
N ALA A 61 -4.86 -21.14 -6.81
CA ALA A 61 -6.08 -21.06 -6.03
C ALA A 61 -7.20 -20.23 -6.71
N ARG A 62 -6.87 -19.32 -7.61
CA ARG A 62 -7.79 -18.38 -8.31
C ARG A 62 -7.51 -18.27 -9.80
N PRO A 63 -7.57 -19.35 -10.58
CA PRO A 63 -7.17 -19.35 -12.00
C PRO A 63 -8.02 -18.45 -12.91
N GLY A 64 -9.19 -18.00 -12.43
CA GLY A 64 -10.07 -17.09 -13.17
C GLY A 64 -9.80 -15.60 -12.93
N TYR A 65 -8.89 -15.25 -12.00
CA TYR A 65 -8.57 -13.85 -11.71
C TYR A 65 -7.54 -13.29 -12.70
N GLY A 66 -7.57 -11.97 -12.91
CA GLY A 66 -6.49 -11.26 -13.60
C GLY A 66 -5.27 -11.11 -12.68
N TRP A 67 -4.13 -10.78 -13.28
CA TRP A 67 -2.86 -10.58 -12.57
C TRP A 67 -2.23 -9.25 -12.97
N LEU A 68 -1.89 -8.43 -11.97
CA LEU A 68 -1.10 -7.21 -12.13
C LEU A 68 -0.02 -7.21 -11.05
N SER A 69 1.24 -7.21 -11.43
CA SER A 69 2.36 -7.18 -10.49
C SER A 69 3.46 -6.26 -10.98
N GLU A 70 4.21 -5.66 -10.05
CA GLU A 70 5.39 -4.85 -10.36
C GLU A 70 6.46 -5.64 -11.13
N GLU A 71 6.61 -6.95 -10.84
CA GLU A 71 7.68 -7.80 -11.37
C GLU A 71 7.21 -8.79 -12.45
N SER A 72 6.05 -8.53 -13.05
CA SER A 72 5.53 -9.30 -14.19
C SER A 72 5.25 -8.37 -15.36
N ALA A 73 5.40 -8.90 -16.57
CA ALA A 73 4.88 -8.20 -17.75
C ALA A 73 3.36 -8.03 -17.62
N ASP A 74 2.88 -6.82 -17.90
CA ASP A 74 1.44 -6.55 -17.86
C ASP A 74 0.71 -7.28 -19.00
N ASP A 75 -0.33 -8.05 -18.63
CA ASP A 75 -1.23 -8.68 -19.59
C ASP A 75 -2.55 -7.90 -19.63
N PRO A 76 -2.87 -7.23 -20.75
CA PRO A 76 -4.12 -6.50 -20.91
C PRO A 76 -5.40 -7.33 -20.69
N ASP A 77 -5.32 -8.67 -20.77
CA ASP A 77 -6.46 -9.54 -20.51
C ASP A 77 -7.04 -9.35 -19.08
N ARG A 78 -6.22 -8.91 -18.12
CA ARG A 78 -6.69 -8.53 -16.78
C ARG A 78 -7.82 -7.47 -16.79
N LEU A 79 -7.87 -6.63 -17.83
CA LEU A 79 -8.90 -5.58 -17.95
C LEU A 79 -10.28 -6.16 -18.26
N THR A 80 -10.34 -7.41 -18.71
CA THR A 80 -11.59 -8.14 -19.00
C THR A 80 -12.10 -8.91 -17.78
N LYS A 81 -11.27 -9.06 -16.73
CA LYS A 81 -11.59 -9.84 -15.54
C LYS A 81 -12.34 -8.98 -14.51
N ALA A 82 -13.38 -9.55 -13.90
CA ALA A 82 -14.08 -8.90 -12.79
C ALA A 82 -13.16 -8.74 -11.58
N ARG A 83 -12.41 -9.80 -11.24
CA ARG A 83 -11.46 -9.81 -10.13
C ARG A 83 -10.03 -9.88 -10.61
N VAL A 84 -9.16 -9.06 -9.99
CA VAL A 84 -7.75 -8.96 -10.34
C VAL A 84 -6.91 -9.00 -9.06
N LEU A 85 -5.90 -9.85 -9.06
CA LEU A 85 -4.82 -9.87 -8.08
C LEU A 85 -3.83 -8.76 -8.42
N VAL A 86 -3.57 -7.89 -7.45
CA VAL A 86 -2.64 -6.76 -7.59
C VAL A 86 -1.55 -6.90 -6.54
N ILE A 87 -0.30 -6.99 -6.99
CA ILE A 87 0.83 -7.49 -6.21
C ILE A 87 2.01 -6.52 -6.25
N ASP A 88 2.59 -6.24 -5.08
CA ASP A 88 3.92 -5.70 -4.96
C ASP A 88 4.79 -6.71 -4.16
N PRO A 89 5.73 -7.39 -4.80
CA PRO A 89 6.55 -8.41 -4.16
C PRO A 89 7.42 -7.85 -3.02
N ILE A 90 8.02 -6.67 -3.20
CA ILE A 90 8.80 -5.97 -2.16
C ILE A 90 8.57 -4.45 -2.30
N ASP A 91 7.48 -3.93 -1.73
CA ASP A 91 7.33 -2.48 -1.61
C ASP A 91 8.42 -1.93 -0.68
N GLY A 92 9.31 -1.14 -1.26
CA GLY A 92 10.47 -0.62 -0.55
C GLY A 92 11.79 -1.36 -0.84
N THR A 93 12.01 -1.86 -2.06
CA THR A 93 13.24 -2.56 -2.51
C THR A 93 14.52 -1.82 -2.11
N LEU A 94 14.54 -0.47 -2.16
CA LEU A 94 15.69 0.33 -1.68
C LEU A 94 15.97 0.17 -0.18
N ALA A 95 14.94 0.00 0.65
CA ALA A 95 15.11 -0.27 2.07
C ALA A 95 15.63 -1.69 2.28
N PHE A 96 15.06 -2.66 1.57
CA PHE A 96 15.51 -4.05 1.58
C PHE A 96 17.01 -4.15 1.26
N ILE A 97 17.47 -3.56 0.16
CA ILE A 97 18.89 -3.54 -0.24
C ILE A 97 19.79 -2.86 0.82
N LYS A 98 19.27 -1.83 1.50
CA LYS A 98 19.98 -1.11 2.56
C LYS A 98 19.86 -1.74 3.95
N HIS A 99 19.34 -2.95 4.03
CA HIS A 99 19.10 -3.69 5.29
C HIS A 99 18.28 -2.90 6.31
N LYS A 100 17.30 -2.14 5.83
CA LYS A 100 16.33 -1.43 6.67
C LYS A 100 15.02 -2.23 6.72
N PRO A 101 14.41 -2.41 7.91
CA PRO A 101 13.21 -3.23 8.05
C PRO A 101 11.92 -2.53 7.56
N GLU A 102 12.03 -1.55 6.68
CA GLU A 102 10.92 -0.68 6.24
C GLU A 102 10.42 -1.09 4.85
N PHE A 103 10.26 -2.39 4.60
CA PHE A 103 9.71 -2.96 3.37
C PHE A 103 8.60 -3.95 3.68
N THR A 104 7.74 -4.21 2.71
CA THR A 104 6.60 -5.12 2.88
C THR A 104 6.35 -5.95 1.62
N VAL A 105 5.77 -7.14 1.80
CA VAL A 105 5.15 -7.94 0.73
C VAL A 105 3.67 -7.61 0.71
N CYS A 106 3.14 -7.20 -0.45
CA CYS A 106 1.79 -6.69 -0.58
C CYS A 106 0.99 -7.46 -1.62
N ALA A 107 -0.24 -7.81 -1.28
CA ALA A 107 -1.18 -8.40 -2.20
C ALA A 107 -2.61 -7.93 -1.93
N ALA A 108 -3.38 -7.69 -2.99
CA ALA A 108 -4.78 -7.33 -2.90
C ALA A 108 -5.59 -8.00 -4.02
N VAL A 109 -6.90 -8.15 -3.80
CA VAL A 109 -7.87 -8.45 -4.83
C VAL A 109 -8.74 -7.22 -5.05
N THR A 110 -8.90 -6.83 -6.30
CA THR A 110 -9.92 -5.85 -6.72
C THR A 110 -11.10 -6.56 -7.38
N ASP A 111 -12.29 -6.02 -7.19
CA ASP A 111 -13.53 -6.44 -7.84
C ASP A 111 -14.10 -5.21 -8.56
N HIS A 112 -14.16 -5.25 -9.91
CA HIS A 112 -14.54 -4.10 -10.75
C HIS A 112 -13.80 -2.81 -10.37
N GLY A 113 -12.48 -2.92 -10.17
CA GLY A 113 -11.61 -1.78 -9.83
C GLY A 113 -11.74 -1.24 -8.40
N ARG A 114 -12.40 -1.98 -7.49
CA ARG A 114 -12.50 -1.65 -6.07
C ARG A 114 -11.80 -2.71 -5.22
N PRO A 115 -10.97 -2.35 -4.24
CA PRO A 115 -10.30 -3.36 -3.42
C PRO A 115 -11.31 -4.07 -2.51
N VAL A 116 -11.21 -5.40 -2.42
CA VAL A 116 -12.15 -6.24 -1.67
C VAL A 116 -11.47 -7.17 -0.67
N ALA A 117 -10.20 -7.51 -0.89
CA ALA A 117 -9.36 -8.25 0.04
C ALA A 117 -7.93 -7.71 -0.04
N ALA A 118 -7.22 -7.68 1.08
CA ALA A 118 -5.85 -7.17 1.13
C ALA A 118 -5.03 -7.80 2.26
N ALA A 119 -3.73 -7.97 1.99
CA ALA A 119 -2.72 -8.32 2.98
C ALA A 119 -1.44 -7.52 2.71
N ILE A 120 -0.83 -7.00 3.77
CA ILE A 120 0.49 -6.35 3.80
C ILE A 120 1.29 -7.03 4.90
N PHE A 121 2.43 -7.58 4.57
CA PHE A 121 3.29 -8.27 5.53
C PHE A 121 4.69 -7.66 5.58
N ASN A 122 5.11 -7.22 6.75
CA ASN A 122 6.49 -6.90 7.03
C ASN A 122 7.16 -8.11 7.70
N PRO A 123 8.02 -8.85 7.00
CA PRO A 123 8.58 -10.10 7.54
C PRO A 123 9.62 -9.85 8.63
N ILE A 124 10.21 -8.67 8.71
CA ILE A 124 11.27 -8.37 9.69
C ILE A 124 10.69 -7.99 11.06
N THR A 125 9.53 -7.35 11.07
CA THR A 125 8.83 -6.97 12.32
C THR A 125 7.69 -7.93 12.66
N ASP A 126 7.44 -8.95 11.83
CA ASP A 126 6.30 -9.88 11.89
C ASP A 126 4.95 -9.16 12.04
N GLU A 127 4.76 -8.10 11.25
CA GLU A 127 3.53 -7.33 11.22
C GLU A 127 2.70 -7.74 10.00
N MET A 128 1.57 -8.42 10.23
CA MET A 128 0.61 -8.83 9.22
C MET A 128 -0.64 -7.96 9.30
N PHE A 129 -0.80 -7.03 8.37
CA PHE A 129 -2.01 -6.24 8.21
C PHE A 129 -2.92 -6.92 7.19
N SER A 130 -4.21 -7.06 7.50
CA SER A 130 -5.17 -7.67 6.59
C SER A 130 -6.55 -7.06 6.71
N ALA A 131 -7.30 -7.08 5.62
CA ALA A 131 -8.68 -6.62 5.57
C ALA A 131 -9.48 -7.36 4.49
N ALA A 132 -10.80 -7.48 4.71
CA ALA A 132 -11.76 -7.81 3.67
C ALA A 132 -12.91 -6.81 3.73
N ARG A 133 -13.51 -6.51 2.58
CA ARG A 133 -14.59 -5.52 2.44
C ARG A 133 -15.74 -5.79 3.42
N GLY A 134 -16.01 -4.84 4.32
CA GLY A 134 -17.05 -4.91 5.35
C GLY A 134 -16.71 -5.82 6.53
N ALA A 135 -15.46 -6.33 6.66
CA ALA A 135 -15.03 -7.20 7.75
C ALA A 135 -14.14 -6.48 8.79
N GLY A 136 -13.76 -5.23 8.52
CA GLY A 136 -12.78 -4.51 9.30
C GLY A 136 -11.34 -4.88 8.95
N ALA A 137 -10.39 -4.17 9.56
CA ALA A 137 -8.96 -4.40 9.40
C ALA A 137 -8.34 -4.98 10.68
N ALA A 138 -7.27 -5.75 10.51
CA ALA A 138 -6.54 -6.36 11.61
C ALA A 138 -5.02 -6.25 11.43
N LEU A 139 -4.29 -6.16 12.56
CA LEU A 139 -2.85 -6.36 12.67
C LEU A 139 -2.61 -7.64 13.50
N ASN A 140 -1.94 -8.62 12.91
CA ASN A 140 -1.70 -9.92 13.53
C ASN A 140 -2.99 -10.53 14.12
N GLY A 141 -4.10 -10.46 13.36
CA GLY A 141 -5.42 -10.97 13.75
C GLY A 141 -6.17 -10.12 14.78
N LYS A 142 -5.58 -9.05 15.31
CA LYS A 142 -6.24 -8.14 16.26
C LYS A 142 -6.86 -6.96 15.51
N PRO A 143 -8.13 -6.62 15.76
CA PRO A 143 -8.78 -5.47 15.12
C PRO A 143 -8.02 -4.17 15.36
N ILE A 144 -7.89 -3.36 14.31
CA ILE A 144 -7.24 -2.04 14.34
C ILE A 144 -8.20 -0.95 13.88
N LYS A 145 -7.91 0.29 14.28
CA LYS A 145 -8.63 1.50 13.85
C LYS A 145 -7.64 2.64 13.63
N VAL A 146 -7.97 3.53 12.71
CA VAL A 146 -7.26 4.79 12.53
C VAL A 146 -7.35 5.68 13.77
N SER A 147 -6.42 6.62 13.89
CA SER A 147 -6.43 7.64 14.94
C SER A 147 -7.71 8.51 14.88
N ALA A 148 -8.19 8.92 16.03
CA ALA A 148 -9.29 9.88 16.16
C ALA A 148 -8.82 11.35 16.15
N THR A 149 -7.54 11.62 15.86
CA THR A 149 -6.95 12.97 15.77
C THR A 149 -7.71 13.79 14.73
N SER A 150 -8.12 15.01 15.11
CA SER A 150 -8.88 15.94 14.25
C SER A 150 -8.04 17.14 13.80
N GLU A 151 -6.99 17.48 14.54
CA GLU A 151 -6.15 18.65 14.30
C GLU A 151 -4.84 18.26 13.62
N LEU A 152 -4.40 19.10 12.67
CA LEU A 152 -3.07 18.94 12.04
C LEU A 152 -1.94 19.31 13.00
N GLU A 153 -2.14 20.35 13.82
CA GLU A 153 -1.15 20.75 14.80
C GLU A 153 -0.89 19.65 15.82
N GLY A 154 0.38 19.33 16.03
CA GLY A 154 0.81 18.24 16.91
C GLY A 154 0.60 16.82 16.37
N SER A 155 -0.05 16.65 15.20
CA SER A 155 -0.27 15.34 14.62
C SER A 155 1.04 14.68 14.08
N ARG A 156 0.96 13.38 13.83
CA ARG A 156 2.06 12.57 13.25
C ARG A 156 1.74 12.24 11.80
N MET A 157 2.53 12.75 10.86
CA MET A 157 2.32 12.55 9.43
C MET A 157 3.50 11.82 8.77
N LEU A 158 3.20 10.81 7.96
CA LEU A 158 4.17 10.16 7.07
C LEU A 158 4.18 10.88 5.72
N VAL A 159 5.23 11.66 5.48
CA VAL A 159 5.41 12.44 4.26
C VAL A 159 6.90 12.78 4.07
N ALA A 160 7.32 13.06 2.86
CA ALA A 160 8.67 13.56 2.62
C ALA A 160 8.82 14.98 3.19
N LYS A 161 9.92 15.25 3.91
CA LYS A 161 10.13 16.52 4.62
C LYS A 161 10.16 17.72 3.69
N ASP A 162 10.74 17.57 2.51
CA ASP A 162 10.81 18.58 1.47
C ASP A 162 9.42 18.96 0.92
N VAL A 163 8.47 18.03 0.92
CA VAL A 163 7.07 18.30 0.55
C VAL A 163 6.45 19.27 1.56
N ILE A 164 6.51 18.97 2.87
CA ILE A 164 5.89 19.81 3.92
C ILE A 164 6.56 21.18 4.02
N GLY A 165 7.88 21.23 3.93
CA GLY A 165 8.65 22.47 4.01
C GLY A 165 8.69 23.30 2.73
N HIS A 166 8.02 22.88 1.66
CA HIS A 166 8.11 23.57 0.38
C HIS A 166 7.47 24.99 0.44
N PRO A 167 8.17 26.04 0.02
CA PRO A 167 7.68 27.42 0.16
C PRO A 167 6.47 27.76 -0.72
N ALA A 168 6.18 26.95 -1.74
CA ALA A 168 5.03 27.15 -2.64
C ALA A 168 3.68 26.76 -2.05
N TRP A 169 3.62 26.24 -0.80
CA TRP A 169 2.35 25.99 -0.17
C TRP A 169 1.55 27.27 0.03
N PRO A 170 0.30 27.37 -0.45
CA PRO A 170 -0.52 28.56 -0.26
C PRO A 170 -0.74 28.89 1.23
N ARG A 171 -0.75 27.87 2.07
CA ARG A 171 -0.86 27.97 3.51
C ARG A 171 0.18 27.03 4.15
N GLN A 172 1.06 27.57 4.98
CA GLN A 172 2.08 26.78 5.67
C GLN A 172 1.47 25.72 6.59
N TRP A 173 2.13 24.57 6.66
CA TRP A 173 1.72 23.50 7.55
C TRP A 173 2.01 23.88 9.01
N PRO A 174 1.11 23.52 9.96
CA PRO A 174 1.37 23.77 11.37
C PRO A 174 2.50 22.85 11.87
N PRO A 175 3.03 23.10 13.07
CA PRO A 175 3.97 22.19 13.70
C PRO A 175 3.41 20.77 13.84
N MET A 176 4.12 19.78 13.29
CA MET A 176 3.73 18.37 13.28
C MET A 176 4.97 17.49 13.44
N THR A 177 4.77 16.26 13.90
CA THR A 177 5.82 15.22 13.83
C THR A 177 5.81 14.60 12.45
N VAL A 178 6.86 14.85 11.66
CA VAL A 178 7.01 14.31 10.31
C VAL A 178 7.93 13.10 10.31
N GLY A 179 7.43 11.98 9.83
CA GLY A 179 8.17 10.74 9.62
C GLY A 179 8.24 10.33 8.15
N SER A 180 9.11 9.38 7.84
CA SER A 180 9.20 8.75 6.53
C SER A 180 9.49 7.27 6.69
N ARG A 181 8.94 6.46 5.78
CA ARG A 181 9.25 5.04 5.57
C ARG A 181 9.44 4.83 4.08
N ALA A 182 10.19 3.80 3.70
CA ALA A 182 10.46 3.53 2.28
C ALA A 182 9.19 3.01 1.58
N SER A 183 8.57 1.97 2.13
CA SER A 183 7.34 1.36 1.63
C SER A 183 6.14 2.30 1.77
N ILE A 184 5.39 2.49 0.69
CA ILE A 184 4.14 3.28 0.68
C ILE A 184 3.01 2.47 1.34
N ALA A 185 2.90 1.19 1.02
CA ALA A 185 1.91 0.30 1.64
C ALA A 185 2.10 0.24 3.16
N TYR A 186 3.36 0.16 3.62
CA TYR A 186 3.65 0.18 5.06
C TYR A 186 3.27 1.50 5.72
N ARG A 187 3.51 2.65 5.06
CA ARG A 187 3.03 3.95 5.56
C ARG A 187 1.51 3.95 5.78
N MET A 188 0.76 3.42 4.82
CA MET A 188 -0.71 3.32 4.90
C MET A 188 -1.14 2.38 6.03
N ALA A 189 -0.48 1.23 6.18
CA ALA A 189 -0.73 0.28 7.26
C ALA A 189 -0.47 0.89 8.65
N LEU A 190 0.59 1.71 8.81
CA LEU A 190 0.89 2.42 10.05
C LEU A 190 -0.16 3.50 10.38
N VAL A 191 -0.83 4.08 9.39
CA VAL A 191 -2.00 4.95 9.60
C VAL A 191 -3.21 4.13 10.04
N ALA A 192 -3.45 2.98 9.41
CA ALA A 192 -4.58 2.11 9.75
C ALA A 192 -4.57 1.63 11.22
N CYS A 193 -3.38 1.45 11.81
CA CYS A 193 -3.22 1.03 13.21
C CYS A 193 -2.94 2.21 14.18
N ALA A 194 -3.15 3.45 13.76
CA ALA A 194 -2.96 4.67 14.56
C ALA A 194 -1.52 4.88 15.09
N GLN A 195 -0.50 4.25 14.50
CA GLN A 195 0.89 4.61 14.79
C GLN A 195 1.25 5.97 14.21
N PHE A 196 0.59 6.36 13.12
CA PHE A 196 0.59 7.70 12.54
C PHE A 196 -0.85 8.15 12.31
N ASP A 197 -1.08 9.45 12.27
CA ASP A 197 -2.42 10.03 12.14
C ASP A 197 -2.80 10.22 10.67
N SER A 198 -1.80 10.39 9.80
CA SER A 198 -1.99 10.60 8.37
C SER A 198 -0.77 10.22 7.54
N MET A 199 -1.00 10.03 6.24
CA MET A 199 0.05 9.88 5.22
C MET A 199 -0.33 10.65 3.97
N MET A 200 0.66 11.27 3.33
CA MET A 200 0.51 11.96 2.06
C MET A 200 1.68 11.65 1.13
N SER A 201 1.34 11.34 -0.13
CA SER A 201 2.29 11.32 -1.25
C SER A 201 1.72 12.10 -2.43
N LEU A 202 2.46 13.10 -2.91
CA LEU A 202 2.10 13.94 -4.04
C LEU A 202 2.90 13.58 -5.31
N SER A 203 3.65 12.49 -5.27
CA SER A 203 4.33 11.92 -6.44
C SER A 203 3.56 10.71 -6.96
N SER A 204 3.64 10.49 -8.27
CA SER A 204 3.01 9.33 -8.90
C SER A 204 3.45 8.02 -8.24
N LYS A 205 2.49 7.11 -8.07
CA LYS A 205 2.64 5.77 -7.53
C LYS A 205 1.96 4.78 -8.46
N HIS A 206 2.39 3.54 -8.42
CA HIS A 206 1.67 2.47 -9.09
C HIS A 206 0.49 1.97 -8.25
N GLU A 207 -0.44 1.28 -8.89
CA GLU A 207 -1.60 0.73 -8.17
C GLU A 207 -1.20 -0.30 -7.12
N TRP A 208 -0.16 -1.10 -7.39
CA TRP A 208 0.32 -2.13 -6.46
C TRP A 208 0.93 -1.56 -5.18
N ASP A 209 1.51 -0.34 -5.19
CA ASP A 209 2.00 0.37 -4.00
C ASP A 209 0.87 0.72 -3.03
N ILE A 210 -0.39 0.85 -3.50
CA ILE A 210 -1.45 1.56 -2.78
C ILE A 210 -2.66 0.68 -2.46
N VAL A 211 -3.07 -0.19 -3.39
CA VAL A 211 -4.37 -0.88 -3.35
C VAL A 211 -4.61 -1.67 -2.06
N ALA A 212 -3.59 -2.36 -1.55
CA ALA A 212 -3.70 -3.11 -0.29
C ALA A 212 -3.89 -2.18 0.90
N GLY A 213 -3.09 -1.10 0.97
CA GLY A 213 -3.19 -0.07 2.00
C GLY A 213 -4.52 0.68 1.97
N ASP A 214 -5.07 0.93 0.78
CA ASP A 214 -6.37 1.59 0.62
C ASP A 214 -7.48 0.81 1.34
N LEU A 215 -7.61 -0.49 1.07
CA LEU A 215 -8.62 -1.30 1.75
C LEU A 215 -8.39 -1.34 3.27
N ILE A 216 -7.16 -1.59 3.71
CA ILE A 216 -6.84 -1.71 5.13
C ILE A 216 -7.16 -0.42 5.88
N VAL A 217 -6.84 0.76 5.32
CA VAL A 217 -7.17 2.05 5.92
C VAL A 217 -8.68 2.27 5.98
N ARG A 218 -9.42 1.98 4.89
CA ARG A 218 -10.88 2.13 4.86
C ARG A 218 -11.57 1.22 5.87
N GLU A 219 -11.16 -0.03 5.93
CA GLU A 219 -11.72 -1.01 6.87
C GLU A 219 -11.32 -0.73 8.33
N ALA A 220 -10.26 0.05 8.56
CA ALA A 220 -9.90 0.61 9.87
C ALA A 220 -10.69 1.90 10.22
N GLY A 221 -11.62 2.33 9.36
CA GLY A 221 -12.46 3.53 9.56
C GLY A 221 -11.82 4.82 9.03
N GLY A 222 -10.76 4.75 8.25
CA GLY A 222 -10.10 5.89 7.62
C GLY A 222 -10.68 6.26 6.26
N ARG A 223 -10.10 7.30 5.66
CA ARG A 223 -10.37 7.74 4.29
C ARG A 223 -9.09 7.67 3.45
N VAL A 224 -9.24 7.29 2.19
CA VAL A 224 -8.17 7.29 1.18
C VAL A 224 -8.68 7.96 -0.08
N THR A 225 -7.97 8.98 -0.55
CA THR A 225 -8.29 9.71 -1.79
C THR A 225 -7.01 10.18 -2.48
N ASN A 226 -7.15 10.73 -3.69
CA ASN A 226 -6.09 11.57 -4.24
C ASN A 226 -6.07 12.95 -3.56
N HIS A 227 -5.10 13.81 -3.93
CA HIS A 227 -4.95 15.16 -3.37
C HIS A 227 -6.16 16.08 -3.61
N ALA A 228 -6.99 15.80 -4.62
CA ALA A 228 -8.20 16.56 -4.93
C ALA A 228 -9.46 15.97 -4.27
N GLY A 229 -9.32 14.99 -3.38
CA GLY A 229 -10.43 14.37 -2.65
C GLY A 229 -11.22 13.33 -3.45
N LYS A 230 -10.75 12.90 -4.63
CA LYS A 230 -11.41 11.86 -5.44
C LYS A 230 -10.99 10.47 -4.99
N ASP A 231 -11.95 9.56 -4.93
CA ASP A 231 -11.70 8.14 -4.69
C ASP A 231 -10.78 7.55 -5.75
N LEU A 232 -9.96 6.59 -5.34
CA LEU A 232 -9.07 5.84 -6.22
C LEU A 232 -9.84 4.70 -6.91
N VAL A 233 -9.48 4.42 -8.15
CA VAL A 233 -10.00 3.30 -8.94
C VAL A 233 -8.82 2.54 -9.51
N TYR A 234 -8.85 1.23 -9.39
CA TYR A 234 -7.76 0.33 -9.72
C TYR A 234 -8.05 -0.49 -10.98
N ASN A 235 -7.10 -1.29 -11.39
CA ASN A 235 -7.13 -2.08 -12.62
C ASN A 235 -7.32 -1.20 -13.87
N GLN A 236 -6.63 -0.06 -13.90
CA GLN A 236 -6.67 0.85 -15.04
C GLN A 236 -5.71 0.39 -16.16
N PRO A 237 -5.98 0.75 -17.43
CA PRO A 237 -5.05 0.46 -18.54
C PRO A 237 -3.63 0.99 -18.30
N VAL A 238 -3.51 2.10 -17.60
CA VAL A 238 -2.24 2.65 -17.11
C VAL A 238 -2.32 2.63 -15.59
N PRO A 239 -1.67 1.67 -14.90
CA PRO A 239 -1.85 1.43 -13.47
C PRO A 239 -1.07 2.43 -12.60
N HIS A 240 -1.31 3.73 -12.79
CA HIS A 240 -0.66 4.83 -12.11
C HIS A 240 -1.65 5.76 -11.42
N LEU A 241 -1.31 6.15 -10.20
CA LEU A 241 -2.05 7.10 -9.38
C LEU A 241 -1.16 8.32 -9.10
N ARG A 242 -1.65 9.52 -9.39
CA ARG A 242 -0.85 10.77 -9.29
C ARG A 242 -0.50 11.15 -7.85
N SER A 243 -1.32 10.76 -6.89
CA SER A 243 -1.14 11.10 -5.47
C SER A 243 -2.02 10.21 -4.60
N VAL A 244 -1.67 10.11 -3.33
CA VAL A 244 -2.49 9.45 -2.31
C VAL A 244 -2.42 10.21 -0.98
N ILE A 245 -3.57 10.33 -0.32
CA ILE A 245 -3.73 10.83 1.04
C ILE A 245 -4.57 9.82 1.80
N CYS A 246 -4.10 9.40 2.96
CA CYS A 246 -4.88 8.58 3.87
C CYS A 246 -4.77 9.05 5.31
N ALA A 247 -5.90 9.00 6.03
CA ALA A 247 -6.00 9.48 7.41
C ALA A 247 -7.34 9.09 8.04
N GLY A 248 -7.52 9.35 9.34
CA GLY A 248 -8.83 9.43 9.97
C GLY A 248 -9.71 10.52 9.30
N PRO A 249 -11.06 10.39 9.34
CA PRO A 249 -11.94 11.24 8.54
C PRO A 249 -11.76 12.75 8.76
N ALA A 250 -11.62 13.20 10.01
CA ALA A 250 -11.53 14.62 10.36
C ALA A 250 -10.21 15.24 9.87
N ILE A 251 -9.08 14.59 10.16
CA ILE A 251 -7.76 15.11 9.75
C ILE A 251 -7.54 14.98 8.23
N HIS A 252 -8.17 13.99 7.58
CA HIS A 252 -8.16 13.85 6.13
C HIS A 252 -8.75 15.10 5.45
N GLU A 253 -9.90 15.61 5.94
CA GLU A 253 -10.50 16.82 5.39
C GLU A 253 -9.61 18.04 5.60
N ALA A 254 -8.98 18.17 6.78
CA ALA A 254 -8.03 19.26 7.05
C ALA A 254 -6.79 19.22 6.13
N ILE A 255 -6.37 18.04 5.67
CA ILE A 255 -5.32 17.88 4.66
C ILE A 255 -5.86 18.31 3.29
N LEU A 256 -7.07 17.88 2.91
CA LEU A 256 -7.67 18.24 1.62
C LEU A 256 -7.87 19.74 1.44
N GLU A 257 -8.23 20.50 2.49
CA GLU A 257 -8.30 21.95 2.47
C GLU A 257 -7.01 22.64 1.99
N ARG A 258 -5.86 21.94 2.14
CA ARG A 258 -4.54 22.44 1.73
C ARG A 258 -4.11 21.92 0.36
N THR A 259 -4.62 20.76 -0.05
CA THR A 259 -4.08 20.04 -1.22
C THR A 259 -4.99 20.05 -2.44
N ARG A 260 -6.31 20.24 -2.30
CA ARG A 260 -7.28 20.05 -3.38
C ARG A 260 -7.06 20.93 -4.63
N ASP A 261 -6.49 22.11 -4.45
CA ASP A 261 -6.28 23.07 -5.54
C ASP A 261 -4.85 23.04 -6.10
N ILE A 262 -4.00 22.13 -5.62
CA ILE A 262 -2.63 22.02 -6.10
C ILE A 262 -2.64 21.38 -7.49
N LYS A 263 -1.85 21.93 -8.40
CA LYS A 263 -1.57 21.30 -9.69
C LYS A 263 -0.31 20.46 -9.55
N LEU A 264 -0.46 19.15 -9.64
CA LEU A 264 0.66 18.22 -9.72
C LEU A 264 1.20 18.19 -11.16
N PRO A 265 2.53 18.04 -11.33
CA PRO A 265 3.17 17.94 -12.64
C PRO A 265 2.70 16.71 -13.44
#